data_82b6e7b0f3c3713ca350650914ded461
#
_entry.id   82b6e7b0f3c3713ca350650914ded461
#
_cell.length_a   1.000
_cell.length_b   1.000
_cell.length_c   1.000
_cell.angle_alpha   90.00
_cell.angle_beta   90.00
_cell.angle_gamma   90.00
#
_symmetry.space_group_name_H-M   'P 1'
#
loop_
_entity.id
_entity.type
_entity.pdbx_description
1 polymer ?
#
loop_
_entity_poly.entity_id
_entity_poly.type
_entity_poly.pdbx_seq_one_letter_code
_entity_poly.pdbx_strand_id
1 'polypeptide(L)'
;MKIRDDGEKKLLLNRLSRIEGQIRGIKGMVERDAYCADIITQVAAVDAALASFNKELLSAHINSCVAEDIKEGNTEKTDELIALLGKLIK
;
A
#
# COMPACT_ATOMS: atom_id res chain seq x y z
N MET A 1 6.64 -8.75 10.54
CA MET A 1 5.66 -9.34 9.62
C MET A 1 6.35 -9.79 8.35
N LYS A 2 6.17 -11.05 7.98
CA LYS A 2 6.72 -11.56 6.73
C LYS A 2 5.59 -11.92 5.78
N ILE A 3 5.77 -11.59 4.51
CA ILE A 3 4.93 -12.09 3.44
C ILE A 3 5.49 -13.47 3.10
N ARG A 4 4.75 -14.53 3.44
CA ARG A 4 5.23 -15.92 3.32
C ARG A 4 4.88 -16.58 2.00
N ASP A 5 3.86 -16.08 1.32
CA ASP A 5 3.37 -16.65 0.07
C ASP A 5 4.06 -15.95 -1.12
N ASP A 6 4.78 -16.72 -1.92
CA ASP A 6 5.48 -16.20 -3.10
C ASP A 6 4.51 -15.61 -4.14
N GLY A 7 3.32 -16.19 -4.27
CA GLY A 7 2.30 -15.67 -5.16
C GLY A 7 1.80 -14.30 -4.73
N GLU A 8 1.58 -14.14 -3.43
CA GLU A 8 1.18 -12.87 -2.84
C GLU A 8 2.26 -11.81 -2.97
N LYS A 9 3.50 -12.19 -2.69
CA LYS A 9 4.66 -11.33 -2.83
C LYS A 9 4.80 -10.82 -4.27
N LYS A 10 4.63 -11.71 -5.24
CA LYS A 10 4.68 -11.36 -6.65
C LYS A 10 3.59 -10.37 -7.02
N LEU A 11 2.38 -10.58 -6.53
CA LEU A 11 1.26 -9.69 -6.77
C LEU A 11 1.53 -8.28 -6.24
N LEU A 12 2.04 -8.19 -5.01
CA LEU A 12 2.39 -6.92 -4.38
C LEU A 12 3.52 -6.20 -5.14
N LEU A 13 4.54 -6.95 -5.57
CA LEU A 13 5.65 -6.39 -6.35
C LEU A 13 5.17 -5.88 -7.71
N ASN A 14 4.24 -6.59 -8.35
CA ASN A 14 3.68 -6.16 -9.63
C ASN A 14 2.88 -4.86 -9.46
N ARG A 15 2.14 -4.71 -8.37
CA ARG A 15 1.43 -3.46 -8.05
C ARG A 15 2.40 -2.31 -7.87
N LEU A 16 3.49 -2.54 -7.14
CA LEU A 16 4.52 -1.51 -6.92
C LEU A 16 5.22 -1.13 -8.22
N SER A 17 5.51 -2.09 -9.09
CA SER A 17 6.12 -1.81 -10.40
C SER A 17 5.23 -0.92 -11.26
N ARG A 18 3.92 -1.13 -11.19
CA ARG A 18 2.95 -0.29 -11.91
C ARG A 18 2.95 1.13 -11.34
N ILE A 19 3.01 1.26 -10.01
CA ILE A 19 3.08 2.56 -9.35
C ILE A 19 4.38 3.29 -9.70
N GLU A 20 5.50 2.58 -9.76
CA GLU A 20 6.78 3.14 -10.22
C GLU A 20 6.66 3.74 -11.62
N GLY A 21 5.99 3.02 -12.53
CA GLY A 21 5.74 3.51 -13.87
C GLY A 21 4.90 4.77 -13.89
N GLN A 22 3.89 4.84 -13.04
CA GLN A 22 3.05 6.03 -12.89
C GLN A 22 3.86 7.23 -12.38
N ILE A 23 4.74 6.99 -11.41
CA ILE A 23 5.63 8.05 -10.89
C ILE A 23 6.58 8.55 -11.95
N ARG A 24 7.16 7.66 -12.76
CA ARG A 24 8.00 8.07 -13.88
C ARG A 24 7.24 8.91 -14.89
N GLY A 25 5.97 8.57 -15.13
CA GLY A 25 5.09 9.36 -15.99
C GLY A 25 4.90 10.78 -15.44
N ILE A 26 4.71 10.91 -14.13
CA ILE A 26 4.56 12.21 -13.46
C ILE A 26 5.84 13.02 -13.58
N LYS A 27 7.00 12.40 -13.40
CA LYS A 27 8.31 13.06 -13.58
C LYS A 27 8.42 13.64 -14.99
N GLY A 28 8.03 12.86 -16.00
CA GLY A 28 8.01 13.33 -17.38
C GLY A 28 7.07 14.50 -17.59
N MET A 29 5.92 14.49 -16.94
CA MET A 29 4.97 15.61 -16.99
C MET A 29 5.57 16.88 -16.41
N VAL A 30 6.26 16.79 -15.29
CA VAL A 30 6.93 17.93 -14.67
C VAL A 30 8.04 18.45 -15.59
N GLU A 31 8.83 17.56 -16.17
CA GLU A 31 9.95 17.93 -17.06
C GLU A 31 9.48 18.69 -18.30
N ARG A 32 8.31 18.32 -18.87
CA ARG A 32 7.78 18.99 -20.06
C ARG A 32 6.78 20.11 -19.76
N ASP A 33 6.72 20.52 -18.50
CA ASP A 33 5.81 21.59 -18.05
C ASP A 33 4.35 21.32 -18.41
N ALA A 34 3.89 20.10 -18.21
CA ALA A 34 2.50 19.73 -18.43
C ALA A 34 1.57 20.57 -17.55
N TYR A 35 0.31 20.66 -17.95
CA TYR A 35 -0.69 21.42 -17.21
C TYR A 35 -0.80 20.93 -15.77
N CYS A 36 -0.74 21.86 -14.83
CA CYS A 36 -0.70 21.57 -13.40
C CYS A 36 -1.87 20.68 -12.94
N ALA A 37 -3.08 20.94 -13.42
CA ALA A 37 -4.25 20.15 -13.06
C ALA A 37 -4.11 18.69 -13.51
N ASP A 38 -3.48 18.44 -14.67
CA ASP A 38 -3.24 17.09 -15.17
C ASP A 38 -2.24 16.35 -14.28
N ILE A 39 -1.20 17.04 -13.83
CA ILE A 39 -0.22 16.46 -12.89
C ILE A 39 -0.89 16.09 -11.59
N ILE A 40 -1.72 16.99 -11.03
CA ILE A 40 -2.45 16.74 -9.79
C ILE A 40 -3.38 15.53 -9.94
N THR A 41 -4.04 15.39 -11.07
CA THR A 41 -4.91 14.25 -11.36
C THR A 41 -4.13 12.95 -11.36
N GLN A 42 -2.93 12.93 -11.94
CA GLN A 42 -2.07 11.75 -11.94
C GLN A 42 -1.56 11.42 -10.53
N VAL A 43 -1.24 12.44 -9.74
CA VAL A 43 -0.83 12.23 -8.34
C VAL A 43 -1.99 11.60 -7.54
N ALA A 44 -3.22 12.07 -7.75
CA ALA A 44 -4.39 11.49 -7.10
C ALA A 44 -4.56 10.00 -7.46
N ALA A 45 -4.28 9.64 -8.70
CA ALA A 45 -4.33 8.24 -9.15
C ALA A 45 -3.27 7.38 -8.45
N VAL A 46 -2.06 7.92 -8.26
CA VAL A 46 -0.99 7.23 -7.53
C VAL A 46 -1.37 7.05 -6.07
N ASP A 47 -1.95 8.09 -5.45
CA ASP A 47 -2.42 8.00 -4.06
C ASP A 47 -3.46 6.88 -3.91
N ALA A 48 -4.42 6.79 -4.84
CA ALA A 48 -5.42 5.73 -4.83
C ALA A 48 -4.79 4.35 -5.00
N ALA A 49 -3.79 4.23 -5.87
CA ALA A 49 -3.07 2.97 -6.09
C ALA A 49 -2.30 2.54 -4.84
N LEU A 50 -1.66 3.50 -4.16
CA LEU A 50 -0.96 3.23 -2.90
C LEU A 50 -1.93 2.81 -1.79
N ALA A 51 -3.09 3.44 -1.71
CA ALA A 51 -4.13 3.06 -0.76
C ALA A 51 -4.62 1.63 -1.01
N SER A 52 -4.80 1.26 -2.28
CA SER A 52 -5.17 -0.11 -2.65
C SER A 52 -4.08 -1.11 -2.28
N PHE A 53 -2.81 -0.74 -2.52
CA PHE A 53 -1.67 -1.57 -2.13
C PHE A 53 -1.68 -1.80 -0.62
N ASN A 54 -1.90 -0.75 0.17
CA ASN A 54 -1.96 -0.85 1.63
C ASN A 54 -3.10 -1.76 2.09
N LYS A 55 -4.27 -1.68 1.45
CA LYS A 55 -5.39 -2.56 1.78
C LYS A 55 -5.07 -4.01 1.54
N GLU A 56 -4.42 -4.33 0.41
CA GLU A 56 -4.00 -5.70 0.09
C GLU A 56 -2.99 -6.21 1.11
N LEU A 57 -2.00 -5.38 1.44
CA LEU A 57 -0.97 -5.74 2.41
C LEU A 57 -1.57 -5.98 3.78
N LEU A 58 -2.44 -5.09 4.24
CA LEU A 58 -3.10 -5.21 5.54
C LEU A 58 -4.03 -6.41 5.59
N SER A 59 -4.82 -6.64 4.54
CA SER A 59 -5.73 -7.79 4.46
C SER A 59 -4.97 -9.11 4.60
N ALA A 60 -3.83 -9.22 3.90
CA ALA A 60 -2.99 -10.40 3.97
C ALA A 60 -2.39 -10.61 5.36
N HIS A 61 -1.96 -9.53 6.02
CA HIS A 61 -1.28 -9.62 7.32
C HIS A 61 -2.22 -9.66 8.51
N ILE A 62 -3.40 -9.04 8.42
CA ILE A 62 -4.36 -9.06 9.52
C ILE A 62 -4.70 -10.50 9.91
N ASN A 63 -4.97 -11.35 8.93
CA ASN A 63 -5.32 -12.75 9.20
C ASN A 63 -4.19 -13.50 9.89
N SER A 64 -2.94 -13.30 9.44
CA SER A 64 -1.77 -13.97 10.04
C SER A 64 -1.44 -13.43 11.43
N CYS A 65 -1.36 -12.09 11.53
CA CYS A 65 -0.90 -11.45 12.76
C CYS A 65 -1.91 -11.54 13.88
N VAL A 66 -3.20 -11.38 13.57
CA VAL A 66 -4.27 -11.50 14.57
C VAL A 66 -4.37 -12.94 15.05
N ALA A 67 -4.26 -13.90 14.14
CA ALA A 67 -4.28 -15.32 14.50
C ALA A 67 -3.10 -15.69 15.41
N GLU A 68 -1.92 -15.18 15.12
CA GLU A 68 -0.73 -15.37 15.96
C GLU A 68 -0.90 -14.74 17.34
N ASP A 69 -1.42 -13.51 17.40
CA ASP A 69 -1.68 -12.83 18.66
C ASP A 69 -2.66 -13.59 19.54
N ILE A 70 -3.76 -14.05 18.96
CA ILE A 70 -4.78 -14.84 19.69
C ILE A 70 -4.16 -16.13 20.22
N LYS A 71 -3.35 -16.78 19.40
CA LYS A 71 -2.68 -18.03 19.74
C LYS A 71 -1.68 -17.87 20.88
N GLU A 72 -0.94 -16.74 20.89
CA GLU A 72 0.05 -16.41 21.90
C GLU A 72 -0.56 -15.73 23.13
N GLY A 73 -1.81 -15.31 23.06
CA GLY A 73 -2.52 -14.67 24.15
C GLY A 73 -2.11 -13.22 24.39
N ASN A 74 -1.55 -12.55 23.40
CA ASN A 74 -1.24 -11.12 23.50
C ASN A 74 -1.91 -10.33 22.36
N THR A 75 -1.97 -9.01 22.49
CA THR A 75 -2.67 -8.14 21.53
C THR A 75 -1.76 -7.04 20.96
N GLU A 76 -0.47 -7.08 21.21
CA GLU A 76 0.47 -6.05 20.78
C GLU A 76 0.44 -5.81 19.26
N LYS A 77 0.54 -6.89 18.47
CA LYS A 77 0.54 -6.80 17.01
C LYS A 77 -0.79 -6.32 16.48
N THR A 78 -1.88 -6.75 17.12
CA THR A 78 -3.24 -6.33 16.76
C THR A 78 -3.41 -4.83 17.01
N ASP A 79 -2.96 -4.34 18.16
CA ASP A 79 -3.02 -2.92 18.52
C ASP A 79 -2.18 -2.08 17.56
N GLU A 80 -1.01 -2.56 17.18
CA GLU A 80 -0.15 -1.91 16.20
C GLU A 80 -0.84 -1.76 14.85
N LEU A 81 -1.49 -2.83 14.38
CA LEU A 81 -2.24 -2.81 13.11
C LEU A 81 -3.41 -1.84 13.15
N ILE A 82 -4.13 -1.79 14.27
CA ILE A 82 -5.24 -0.84 14.46
C ILE A 82 -4.73 0.59 14.39
N ALA A 83 -3.60 0.87 15.02
CA ALA A 83 -2.99 2.20 14.97
C ALA A 83 -2.60 2.60 13.55
N LEU A 84 -2.04 1.65 12.77
CA LEU A 84 -1.68 1.89 11.37
C LEU A 84 -2.91 2.13 10.50
N LEU A 85 -3.98 1.37 10.74
CA LEU A 85 -5.26 1.56 10.03
C LEU A 85 -5.81 2.97 10.27
N GLY A 86 -5.69 3.48 11.49
CA GLY A 86 -6.12 4.83 11.83
C GLY A 86 -5.40 5.90 11.03
N LYS A 87 -4.16 5.66 10.62
CA LYS A 87 -3.39 6.59 9.77
C LYS A 87 -3.85 6.58 8.32
N LEU A 88 -4.41 5.47 7.85
CA LEU A 88 -4.90 5.33 6.48
C LEU A 88 -6.30 5.92 6.29
N ILE A 89 -7.08 5.95 7.35
CA ILE A 89 -8.44 6.50 7.35
C ILE A 89 -8.35 7.92 7.88
N LYS A 90 -8.27 8.87 7.00
CA LYS A 90 -8.25 10.29 7.37
C LYS A 90 -9.64 10.88 7.33
#